data_0b4a1de5c9fe3df5ea2e436ed62c2823
#
_entry.id   0b4a1de5c9fe3df5ea2e436ed62c2823
#
_cell.length_a   1.000
_cell.length_b   1.000
_cell.length_c   1.000
_cell.angle_alpha   90.00
_cell.angle_beta   90.00
_cell.angle_gamma   90.00
#
_symmetry.space_group_name_H-M   'P 1'
#
loop_
_entity.id
_entity.type
_entity.pdbx_description
1 polymer ?
#
loop_
_entity_poly.entity_id
_entity_poly.type
_entity_poly.pdbx_seq_one_letter_code
_entity_poly.pdbx_strand_id
1 'polypeptide(L)'
;ILSSGAIPLEFPTISIHESFAYPTSMYLRNLMSIDTEEMMKAQPMDACVLIGGCDKTVPAQLMGAFSANIPAIQLVTGPMLTGSHRGERVGACTDCRGYWAKFRAEEIDLAEINEVNNQLVPTVGTCGVMGTASTMALITEALGMMISNGASAPAVSAERRRIAEET
;
A
#
# COMPACT_ATOMS: atom_id res chain seq x y z
N ILE A 1 3.30 -16.12 13.16
CA ILE A 1 2.63 -15.92 14.47
C ILE A 1 2.45 -17.26 15.16
N LEU A 2 1.70 -18.22 14.60
CA LEU A 2 1.50 -19.54 15.22
C LEU A 2 2.81 -20.28 15.49
N SER A 3 3.74 -20.25 14.54
CA SER A 3 5.07 -20.87 14.69
C SER A 3 5.92 -20.22 15.79
N SER A 4 5.62 -19.00 16.15
CA SER A 4 6.29 -18.24 17.22
C SER A 4 5.58 -18.39 18.58
N GLY A 5 4.55 -19.25 18.67
CA GLY A 5 3.84 -19.54 19.91
C GLY A 5 2.74 -18.53 20.30
N ALA A 6 2.37 -17.65 19.40
CA ALA A 6 1.28 -16.68 19.60
C ALA A 6 -0.01 -17.10 18.84
N ILE A 7 -1.15 -16.66 19.32
CA ILE A 7 -2.46 -16.93 18.70
C ILE A 7 -2.86 -15.70 17.87
N PRO A 8 -2.96 -15.82 16.54
CA PRO A 8 -3.41 -14.73 15.70
C PRO A 8 -4.93 -14.57 15.77
N LEU A 9 -5.38 -13.33 15.93
CA LEU A 9 -6.75 -12.90 15.77
C LEU A 9 -6.80 -11.89 14.64
N GLU A 10 -7.60 -12.16 13.61
CA GLU A 10 -7.75 -11.25 12.47
C GLU A 10 -8.88 -10.25 12.74
N PHE A 11 -8.65 -8.99 12.40
CA PHE A 11 -9.67 -7.96 12.35
C PHE A 11 -9.46 -7.06 11.14
N PRO A 12 -10.52 -6.69 10.42
CA PRO A 12 -10.41 -5.76 9.30
C PRO A 12 -10.32 -4.33 9.80
N THR A 13 -9.65 -3.48 9.04
CA THR A 13 -9.76 -2.02 9.13
C THR A 13 -10.35 -1.45 7.85
N ILE A 14 -10.95 -0.28 7.92
CA ILE A 14 -11.54 0.40 6.76
C ILE A 14 -10.45 0.67 5.72
N SER A 15 -10.74 0.34 4.46
CA SER A 15 -9.93 0.72 3.31
C SER A 15 -10.81 1.35 2.24
N ILE A 16 -10.45 2.54 1.78
CA ILE A 16 -11.27 3.35 0.88
C ILE A 16 -10.47 3.65 -0.39
N HIS A 17 -11.03 3.23 -1.53
CA HIS A 17 -10.42 3.46 -2.83
C HIS A 17 -10.67 4.89 -3.31
N GLU A 18 -9.60 5.57 -3.76
CA GLU A 18 -9.66 6.97 -4.20
C GLU A 18 -10.61 7.21 -5.36
N SER A 19 -10.66 6.29 -6.32
CA SER A 19 -11.46 6.47 -7.55
C SER A 19 -12.97 6.52 -7.31
N PHE A 20 -13.44 6.06 -6.16
CA PHE A 20 -14.87 6.04 -5.82
C PHE A 20 -15.23 6.98 -4.67
N ALA A 21 -14.23 7.58 -4.02
CA ALA A 21 -14.46 8.50 -2.91
C ALA A 21 -14.74 9.91 -3.42
N TYR A 22 -15.77 10.57 -2.86
CA TYR A 22 -16.10 11.94 -3.20
C TYR A 22 -16.12 12.82 -1.95
N PRO A 23 -15.46 13.98 -1.97
CA PRO A 23 -14.63 14.52 -3.06
C PRO A 23 -13.25 13.85 -3.16
N THR A 24 -12.76 13.21 -2.11
CA THR A 24 -11.50 12.46 -2.05
C THR A 24 -11.45 11.59 -0.80
N SER A 25 -10.76 10.46 -0.86
CA SER A 25 -10.56 9.58 0.29
C SER A 25 -9.68 10.20 1.39
N MET A 26 -8.97 11.29 1.10
CA MET A 26 -8.12 11.99 2.08
C MET A 26 -8.87 12.47 3.32
N TYR A 27 -10.11 12.91 3.16
CA TYR A 27 -10.94 13.36 4.29
C TYR A 27 -11.35 12.21 5.24
N LEU A 28 -11.26 10.97 4.77
CA LEU A 28 -11.66 9.80 5.52
C LEU A 28 -10.49 9.13 6.25
N ARG A 29 -9.27 9.65 6.10
CA ARG A 29 -8.08 9.12 6.77
C ARG A 29 -8.24 9.11 8.28
N ASN A 30 -8.80 10.17 8.85
CA ASN A 30 -9.01 10.24 10.29
C ASN A 30 -10.04 9.21 10.77
N LEU A 31 -11.11 8.98 10.01
CA LEU A 31 -12.07 7.91 10.29
C LEU A 31 -11.39 6.53 10.29
N MET A 32 -10.53 6.26 9.30
CA MET A 32 -9.75 5.02 9.23
C MET A 32 -8.81 4.86 10.44
N SER A 33 -8.24 5.95 10.93
CA SER A 33 -7.40 5.95 12.14
C SER A 33 -8.20 5.63 13.39
N ILE A 34 -9.38 6.23 13.55
CA ILE A 34 -10.28 5.96 14.67
C ILE A 34 -10.76 4.51 14.64
N ASP A 35 -11.15 4.00 13.46
CA ASP A 35 -11.52 2.60 13.28
C ASP A 35 -10.40 1.65 13.73
N THR A 36 -9.17 1.90 13.30
CA THR A 36 -8.00 1.11 13.70
C THR A 36 -7.78 1.15 15.21
N GLU A 37 -7.83 2.33 15.81
CA GLU A 37 -7.66 2.52 17.26
C GLU A 37 -8.72 1.75 18.05
N GLU A 38 -9.99 1.92 17.70
CA GLU A 38 -11.10 1.28 18.39
C GLU A 38 -11.05 -0.24 18.27
N MET A 39 -10.72 -0.77 17.08
CA MET A 39 -10.56 -2.20 16.87
C MET A 39 -9.40 -2.77 17.70
N MET A 40 -8.28 -2.05 17.81
CA MET A 40 -7.16 -2.48 18.65
C MET A 40 -7.53 -2.49 20.13
N LYS A 41 -8.27 -1.48 20.60
CA LYS A 41 -8.68 -1.38 22.02
C LYS A 41 -9.81 -2.33 22.41
N ALA A 42 -10.70 -2.65 21.46
CA ALA A 42 -11.85 -3.52 21.73
C ALA A 42 -11.48 -5.00 21.82
N GLN A 43 -10.34 -5.41 21.29
CA GLN A 43 -9.91 -6.80 21.25
C GLN A 43 -8.91 -7.10 22.38
N PRO A 44 -8.93 -8.31 22.98
CA PRO A 44 -7.97 -8.70 24.02
C PRO A 44 -6.63 -9.11 23.41
N MET A 45 -5.93 -8.15 22.80
CA MET A 45 -4.65 -8.41 22.13
C MET A 45 -3.48 -7.82 22.92
N ASP A 46 -2.34 -8.52 22.89
CA ASP A 46 -1.09 -8.10 23.52
C ASP A 46 -0.24 -7.25 22.58
N ALA A 47 -0.34 -7.50 21.28
CA ALA A 47 0.37 -6.78 20.22
C ALA A 47 -0.39 -6.86 18.91
N CYS A 48 -0.04 -6.00 17.94
CA CYS A 48 -0.72 -5.93 16.65
C CYS A 48 0.27 -5.90 15.49
N VAL A 49 0.02 -6.71 14.47
CA VAL A 49 0.67 -6.58 13.16
C VAL A 49 -0.30 -5.89 12.21
N LEU A 50 0.04 -4.68 11.80
CA LEU A 50 -0.77 -3.87 10.88
C LEU A 50 -0.35 -4.14 9.45
N ILE A 51 -1.26 -4.63 8.61
CA ILE A 51 -0.99 -4.93 7.21
C ILE A 51 -1.67 -3.87 6.35
N GLY A 52 -0.88 -3.10 5.62
CA GLY A 52 -1.39 -2.03 4.78
C GLY A 52 -0.43 -1.66 3.66
N GLY A 53 -0.93 -1.02 2.62
CA GLY A 53 -0.08 -0.68 1.48
C GLY A 53 -0.42 0.65 0.81
N CYS A 54 -1.64 1.12 0.99
CA CYS A 54 -2.11 2.34 0.31
C CYS A 54 -1.68 3.61 1.06
N ASP A 55 -1.65 4.71 0.33
CA ASP A 55 -1.28 6.06 0.78
C ASP A 55 -2.19 6.63 1.91
N LYS A 56 -3.37 6.07 2.13
CA LYS A 56 -4.25 6.42 3.25
C LYS A 56 -4.20 5.38 4.37
N THR A 57 -4.11 4.10 4.02
CA THR A 57 -4.17 3.00 4.97
C THR A 57 -2.97 3.00 5.93
N VAL A 58 -1.76 3.08 5.40
CA VAL A 58 -0.55 3.06 6.23
C VAL A 58 -0.52 4.19 7.25
N PRO A 59 -0.69 5.47 6.87
CA PRO A 59 -0.70 6.55 7.86
C PRO A 59 -1.88 6.45 8.82
N ALA A 60 -3.04 6.00 8.39
CA ALA A 60 -4.20 5.82 9.28
C ALA A 60 -3.95 4.73 10.32
N GLN A 61 -3.38 3.60 9.90
CA GLN A 61 -3.01 2.51 10.80
C GLN A 61 -1.94 2.95 11.81
N LEU A 62 -0.92 3.68 11.38
CA LEU A 62 0.10 4.23 12.28
C LEU A 62 -0.50 5.21 13.32
N MET A 63 -1.36 6.12 12.87
CA MET A 63 -2.05 7.06 13.75
C MET A 63 -2.91 6.32 14.78
N GLY A 64 -3.67 5.32 14.36
CA GLY A 64 -4.49 4.49 15.25
C GLY A 64 -3.65 3.69 16.24
N ALA A 65 -2.54 3.09 15.79
CA ALA A 65 -1.64 2.34 16.66
C ALA A 65 -0.98 3.22 17.73
N PHE A 66 -0.49 4.41 17.35
CA PHE A 66 0.09 5.36 18.30
C PHE A 66 -0.95 5.84 19.32
N SER A 67 -2.19 6.07 18.89
CA SER A 67 -3.28 6.49 19.77
C SER A 67 -3.73 5.35 20.70
N ALA A 68 -3.79 4.11 20.20
CA ALA A 68 -4.13 2.94 20.99
C ALA A 68 -3.08 2.63 22.07
N ASN A 69 -1.82 2.98 21.81
CA ASN A 69 -0.68 2.72 22.69
C ASN A 69 -0.50 1.22 23.05
N ILE A 70 -0.78 0.36 22.08
CA ILE A 70 -0.54 -1.08 22.14
C ILE A 70 0.68 -1.39 21.27
N PRO A 71 1.59 -2.31 21.68
CA PRO A 71 2.73 -2.70 20.85
C PRO A 71 2.28 -3.08 19.45
N ALA A 72 2.85 -2.44 18.43
CA ALA A 72 2.46 -2.65 17.05
C ALA A 72 3.66 -2.59 16.10
N ILE A 73 3.60 -3.39 15.04
CA ILE A 73 4.54 -3.36 13.94
C ILE A 73 3.76 -3.30 12.62
N GLN A 74 4.27 -2.53 11.66
CA GLN A 74 3.65 -2.39 10.36
C GLN A 74 4.30 -3.34 9.36
N LEU A 75 3.50 -4.12 8.65
CA LEU A 75 3.91 -4.87 7.47
C LEU A 75 3.30 -4.20 6.23
N VAL A 76 4.10 -3.44 5.48
CA VAL A 76 3.62 -2.86 4.22
C VAL A 76 3.56 -3.94 3.13
N THR A 77 2.57 -3.86 2.26
CA THR A 77 2.37 -4.86 1.20
C THR A 77 3.41 -4.80 0.09
N GLY A 78 4.13 -3.70 -0.03
CA GLY A 78 5.16 -3.49 -1.04
C GLY A 78 4.63 -2.95 -2.37
N PRO A 79 5.48 -2.29 -3.17
CA PRO A 79 5.11 -1.75 -4.47
C PRO A 79 4.92 -2.85 -5.52
N MET A 80 4.14 -2.55 -6.56
CA MET A 80 4.11 -3.36 -7.76
C MET A 80 5.44 -3.27 -8.51
N LEU A 81 5.71 -4.21 -9.41
CA LEU A 81 6.84 -4.12 -10.32
C LEU A 81 6.66 -2.94 -11.28
N THR A 82 7.77 -2.43 -11.80
CA THR A 82 7.74 -1.40 -12.83
C THR A 82 7.29 -1.99 -14.16
N GLY A 83 6.31 -1.37 -14.81
CA GLY A 83 5.89 -1.75 -16.14
C GLY A 83 6.85 -1.24 -17.23
N SER A 84 6.71 -1.77 -18.42
CA SER A 84 7.51 -1.35 -19.57
C SER A 84 6.67 -1.40 -20.84
N HIS A 85 6.78 -0.37 -21.66
CA HIS A 85 6.18 -0.30 -22.98
C HIS A 85 7.23 0.17 -23.99
N ARG A 86 7.47 -0.64 -25.04
CA ARG A 86 8.48 -0.40 -26.07
C ARG A 86 9.88 -0.06 -25.52
N GLY A 87 10.28 -0.72 -24.42
CA GLY A 87 11.59 -0.53 -23.78
C GLY A 87 11.66 0.66 -22.81
N GLU A 88 10.63 1.49 -22.72
CA GLU A 88 10.55 2.57 -21.75
C GLU A 88 9.79 2.13 -20.50
N ARG A 89 10.20 2.64 -19.34
CA ARG A 89 9.48 2.40 -18.08
C ARG A 89 8.18 3.19 -18.06
N VAL A 90 7.11 2.53 -17.65
CA VAL A 90 5.80 3.17 -17.50
C VAL A 90 5.22 2.91 -16.12
N GLY A 91 4.50 3.88 -15.58
CA GLY A 91 3.84 3.80 -14.28
C GLY A 91 2.47 4.47 -14.25
N ALA A 92 1.54 3.88 -13.50
CA ALA A 92 0.13 4.25 -13.50
C ALA A 92 -0.14 5.74 -13.28
N CYS A 93 0.52 6.37 -12.32
CA CYS A 93 0.26 7.79 -12.00
C CYS A 93 1.06 8.77 -12.86
N THR A 94 2.16 8.32 -13.47
CA THR A 94 3.06 9.18 -14.25
C THR A 94 2.64 9.23 -15.71
N ASP A 95 2.45 8.06 -16.33
CA ASP A 95 2.35 7.94 -17.78
C ASP A 95 0.92 7.75 -18.28
N CYS A 96 0.01 7.26 -17.43
CA CYS A 96 -1.38 7.04 -17.75
C CYS A 96 -2.04 8.26 -18.44
N ARG A 97 -1.86 9.46 -17.88
CA ARG A 97 -2.47 10.67 -18.44
C ARG A 97 -1.90 11.02 -19.81
N GLY A 98 -0.60 10.84 -20.01
CA GLY A 98 0.08 11.09 -21.28
C GLY A 98 -0.42 10.15 -22.38
N TYR A 99 -0.48 8.86 -22.13
CA TYR A 99 -0.96 7.89 -23.09
C TYR A 99 -2.45 8.04 -23.41
N TRP A 100 -3.29 8.33 -22.42
CA TRP A 100 -4.71 8.63 -22.66
C TRP A 100 -4.91 9.96 -23.41
N ALA A 101 -4.01 10.94 -23.25
CA ALA A 101 -4.03 12.14 -24.07
C ALA A 101 -3.69 11.83 -25.52
N LYS A 102 -2.66 11.03 -25.79
CA LYS A 102 -2.29 10.56 -27.13
C LYS A 102 -3.43 9.80 -27.80
N PHE A 103 -4.09 8.90 -27.04
CA PHE A 103 -5.26 8.18 -27.56
C PHE A 103 -6.40 9.12 -27.96
N ARG A 104 -6.73 10.11 -27.11
CA ARG A 104 -7.75 11.12 -27.46
C ARG A 104 -7.37 12.03 -28.63
N ALA A 105 -6.07 12.23 -28.85
CA ALA A 105 -5.53 12.97 -29.97
C ALA A 105 -5.40 12.12 -31.26
N GLU A 106 -5.85 10.85 -31.21
CA GLU A 106 -5.75 9.88 -32.32
C GLU A 106 -4.31 9.59 -32.76
N GLU A 107 -3.32 9.84 -31.89
CA GLU A 107 -1.90 9.55 -32.14
C GLU A 107 -1.55 8.06 -31.93
N ILE A 108 -2.33 7.37 -31.11
CA ILE A 108 -2.23 5.93 -30.87
C ILE A 108 -3.61 5.30 -30.96
N ASP A 109 -3.66 4.04 -31.33
CA ASP A 109 -4.90 3.30 -31.49
C ASP A 109 -5.37 2.58 -30.21
N LEU A 110 -6.52 1.92 -30.28
CA LEU A 110 -7.10 1.19 -29.17
C LEU A 110 -6.23 -0.01 -28.74
N ALA A 111 -5.53 -0.63 -29.67
CA ALA A 111 -4.66 -1.77 -29.36
C ALA A 111 -3.47 -1.32 -28.52
N GLU A 112 -2.83 -0.22 -28.90
CA GLU A 112 -1.70 0.34 -28.19
C GLU A 112 -2.08 0.86 -26.79
N ILE A 113 -3.20 1.59 -26.64
CA ILE A 113 -3.60 2.06 -25.30
C ILE A 113 -3.96 0.89 -24.36
N ASN A 114 -4.53 -0.20 -24.87
CA ASN A 114 -4.80 -1.39 -24.09
C ASN A 114 -3.50 -2.09 -23.66
N GLU A 115 -2.52 -2.19 -24.54
CA GLU A 115 -1.19 -2.73 -24.20
C GLU A 115 -0.53 -1.90 -23.09
N VAL A 116 -0.54 -0.58 -23.23
CA VAL A 116 -0.02 0.34 -22.21
C VAL A 116 -0.74 0.16 -20.88
N ASN A 117 -2.07 0.10 -20.88
CA ASN A 117 -2.86 -0.07 -19.65
C ASN A 117 -2.45 -1.34 -18.87
N ASN A 118 -2.18 -2.43 -19.58
CA ASN A 118 -1.70 -3.68 -18.95
C ASN A 118 -0.32 -3.50 -18.31
N GLN A 119 0.51 -2.61 -18.85
CA GLN A 119 1.84 -2.32 -18.34
C GLN A 119 1.86 -1.24 -17.24
N LEU A 120 0.83 -0.42 -17.15
CA LEU A 120 0.72 0.58 -16.08
C LEU A 120 0.52 -0.06 -14.70
N VAL A 121 -0.10 -1.25 -14.65
CA VAL A 121 -0.36 -2.03 -13.42
C VAL A 121 0.05 -3.50 -13.68
N PRO A 122 1.35 -3.78 -13.80
CA PRO A 122 1.82 -5.08 -14.27
C PRO A 122 1.68 -6.20 -13.23
N THR A 123 1.62 -5.86 -11.93
CA THR A 123 1.50 -6.84 -10.84
C THR A 123 0.64 -6.30 -9.69
N VAL A 124 0.32 -7.17 -8.75
CA VAL A 124 -0.21 -6.75 -7.45
C VAL A 124 0.83 -5.91 -6.70
N GLY A 125 0.37 -5.06 -5.79
CA GLY A 125 1.19 -4.15 -4.99
C GLY A 125 0.62 -2.74 -4.96
N THR A 126 1.27 -1.85 -4.22
CA THR A 126 0.94 -0.43 -4.23
C THR A 126 1.45 0.24 -5.50
N CYS A 127 1.16 1.53 -5.71
CA CYS A 127 1.70 2.27 -6.85
C CYS A 127 3.21 2.05 -6.99
N GLY A 128 3.67 1.74 -8.20
CA GLY A 128 5.09 1.55 -8.50
C GLY A 128 5.91 2.85 -8.57
N VAL A 129 5.24 3.99 -8.57
CA VAL A 129 5.88 5.31 -8.54
C VAL A 129 6.24 5.71 -7.11
N MET A 130 7.29 6.51 -6.94
CA MET A 130 7.66 7.09 -5.64
C MET A 130 6.68 8.20 -5.25
N GLY A 131 5.47 7.80 -4.90
CA GLY A 131 4.41 8.67 -4.39
C GLY A 131 4.17 8.47 -2.90
N THR A 132 2.99 8.83 -2.41
CA THR A 132 2.66 8.78 -0.97
C THR A 132 2.74 7.36 -0.40
N ALA A 133 2.34 6.33 -1.12
CA ALA A 133 2.41 4.95 -0.63
C ALA A 133 3.85 4.53 -0.30
N SER A 134 4.79 4.76 -1.23
CA SER A 134 6.21 4.46 -1.00
C SER A 134 6.83 5.37 0.06
N THR A 135 6.47 6.65 0.07
CA THR A 135 6.95 7.60 1.08
C THR A 135 6.49 7.18 2.47
N MET A 136 5.23 6.78 2.65
CA MET A 136 4.74 6.32 3.95
C MET A 136 5.38 5.00 4.38
N ALA A 137 5.68 4.10 3.45
CA ALA A 137 6.45 2.90 3.75
C ALA A 137 7.85 3.24 4.29
N LEU A 138 8.57 4.15 3.63
CA LEU A 138 9.89 4.62 4.08
C LEU A 138 9.83 5.33 5.43
N ILE A 139 8.83 6.18 5.66
CA ILE A 139 8.61 6.83 6.95
C ILE A 139 8.37 5.81 8.04
N THR A 140 7.57 4.78 7.78
CA THR A 140 7.28 3.70 8.72
C THR A 140 8.56 2.97 9.14
N GLU A 141 9.43 2.68 8.18
CA GLU A 141 10.74 2.08 8.45
C GLU A 141 11.65 3.02 9.25
N ALA A 142 11.72 4.29 8.85
CA ALA A 142 12.52 5.30 9.56
C ALA A 142 12.07 5.56 11.00
N LEU A 143 10.77 5.39 11.29
CA LEU A 143 10.21 5.48 12.63
C LEU A 143 10.47 4.22 13.49
N GLY A 144 11.06 3.17 12.92
CA GLY A 144 11.26 1.89 13.60
C GLY A 144 9.97 1.09 13.80
N MET A 145 8.89 1.43 13.07
CA MET A 145 7.61 0.72 13.11
C MET A 145 7.53 -0.44 12.12
N MET A 146 8.62 -0.75 11.46
CA MET A 146 8.75 -1.86 10.50
C MET A 146 10.19 -2.38 10.55
N ILE A 147 10.39 -3.65 10.21
CA ILE A 147 11.74 -4.20 10.09
C ILE A 147 12.51 -3.55 8.95
N SER A 148 13.83 -3.53 9.07
CA SER A 148 14.73 -2.92 8.07
C SER A 148 14.57 -3.57 6.69
N ASN A 149 14.66 -2.76 5.64
CA ASN A 149 14.44 -3.11 4.23
C ASN A 149 12.99 -3.51 3.89
N GLY A 150 12.07 -3.31 4.82
CA GLY A 150 10.64 -3.61 4.61
C GLY A 150 9.95 -2.67 3.62
N ALA A 151 10.42 -1.44 3.46
CA ALA A 151 9.71 -0.44 2.66
C ALA A 151 9.75 -0.68 1.14
N SER A 152 10.87 -1.16 0.61
CA SER A 152 11.14 -1.15 -0.84
C SER A 152 10.94 -2.48 -1.56
N ALA A 153 10.87 -3.60 -0.84
CA ALA A 153 10.71 -4.91 -1.47
C ALA A 153 9.38 -5.00 -2.24
N PRO A 154 9.38 -5.38 -3.53
CA PRO A 154 8.17 -5.52 -4.32
C PRO A 154 7.20 -6.56 -3.74
N ALA A 155 5.90 -6.34 -3.88
CA ALA A 155 4.85 -7.22 -3.34
C ALA A 155 4.98 -8.68 -3.79
N VAL A 156 5.43 -8.90 -5.03
CA VAL A 156 5.57 -10.23 -5.65
C VAL A 156 6.95 -10.87 -5.44
N SER A 157 7.86 -10.20 -4.72
CA SER A 157 9.23 -10.71 -4.53
C SER A 157 9.31 -11.75 -3.42
N ALA A 158 10.26 -12.69 -3.55
CA ALA A 158 10.56 -13.62 -2.46
C ALA A 158 11.10 -12.90 -1.20
N GLU A 159 11.72 -11.73 -1.39
CA GLU A 159 12.17 -10.87 -0.29
C GLU A 159 10.98 -10.38 0.56
N ARG A 160 9.89 -9.93 -0.08
CA ARG A 160 8.66 -9.54 0.64
C ARG A 160 8.12 -10.65 1.52
N ARG A 161 8.19 -11.88 1.05
CA ARG A 161 7.78 -13.05 1.84
C ARG A 161 8.68 -13.24 3.07
N ARG A 162 10.00 -13.16 2.89
CA ARG A 162 10.95 -13.24 4.04
C ARG A 162 10.72 -12.14 5.06
N ILE A 163 10.48 -10.91 4.59
CA ILE A 163 10.12 -9.78 5.46
C ILE A 163 8.86 -10.07 6.27
N ALA A 164 7.83 -10.65 5.65
CA ALA A 164 6.60 -11.01 6.36
C ALA A 164 6.80 -12.15 7.36
N GLU A 165 7.71 -13.08 7.09
CA GLU A 165 8.06 -14.16 8.01
C GLU A 165 8.88 -13.65 9.22
N GLU A 166 9.66 -12.58 9.02
CA GLU A 166 10.52 -11.97 10.04
C GLU A 166 9.75 -10.93 10.90
N THR A 167 8.69 -10.32 10.36
CA THR A 167 7.81 -9.38 11.06
C THR A 167 6.94 -10.09 12.09
#